data_9848d05d917e105b2448100b9a7bede3
#
_entry.id   9848d05d917e105b2448100b9a7bede3
#
_cell.length_a   1.000
_cell.length_b   1.000
_cell.length_c   1.000
_cell.angle_alpha   90.00
_cell.angle_beta   90.00
_cell.angle_gamma   90.00
#
_symmetry.space_group_name_H-M   'P 1'
#
loop_
_entity.id
_entity.type
_entity.pdbx_description
1 polymer ?
#
loop_
_entity_poly.entity_id
_entity_poly.type
_entity_poly.pdbx_seq_one_letter_code
_entity_poly.pdbx_strand_id
1 'polypeptide(L)'
;TDYASPGATYNSPGAYYVANTFAFSRPGDILTDYDKNERSSFGFDAGLTWQRGDHEIRTGFDYKKYTYRVYELSTTAMYNINKGIADGNYTREQAASGDNVTVTNALSLYNRDGQIGYDDYGNEVNDGFDGPREPTVTSFYLNDKFESGDLVISAGVRLDNFMMDDFKMKDPANPGWDQSNQGIIEDQFEDSETKSVLQPRIGLAFPVSDQMVFHLQYGKFAQMPELDLPYASTRYMHLVWGGQNYTPDPMGFDLDPIETTQYEVGMSYQFLPSAAIDVTAFAKNTTGQVVIGKNDAVDINNTYGV
;
A
#
# COMPACT_ATOMS: atom_id res chain seq x y z
N THR A 1 19.78 14.97 -36.40
CA THR A 1 18.41 14.99 -36.96
C THR A 1 17.52 15.63 -35.93
N ASP A 2 17.15 16.87 -36.23
CA ASP A 2 16.28 17.69 -35.40
C ASP A 2 14.91 17.08 -35.29
N TYR A 3 14.52 16.74 -34.11
CA TYR A 3 13.19 16.18 -33.77
C TYR A 3 12.19 17.22 -33.29
N ALA A 4 12.58 18.46 -33.22
CA ALA A 4 11.63 19.54 -33.02
C ALA A 4 11.04 19.92 -34.39
N SER A 5 9.74 19.89 -34.50
CA SER A 5 9.10 20.62 -35.60
C SER A 5 9.62 22.04 -35.61
N PRO A 6 9.90 22.64 -36.80
CA PRO A 6 10.35 24.01 -36.84
C PRO A 6 9.35 24.92 -36.13
N GLY A 7 9.73 25.48 -34.99
CA GLY A 7 8.86 26.33 -34.16
C GLY A 7 8.39 25.66 -32.84
N ALA A 8 8.64 24.39 -32.60
CA ALA A 8 8.42 23.81 -31.28
C ALA A 8 9.52 24.28 -30.34
N THR A 9 9.18 25.13 -29.41
CA THR A 9 10.08 25.41 -28.30
C THR A 9 10.15 24.16 -27.43
N TYR A 10 11.34 23.84 -26.92
CA TYR A 10 11.66 22.71 -26.05
C TYR A 10 10.74 22.58 -24.82
N ASN A 11 9.87 23.55 -24.60
CA ASN A 11 8.98 23.73 -23.45
C ASN A 11 7.53 23.30 -23.73
N SER A 12 7.25 22.55 -24.78
CA SER A 12 5.91 22.03 -25.04
C SER A 12 5.90 20.50 -24.93
N PRO A 13 5.64 19.94 -23.74
CA PRO A 13 5.51 18.48 -23.57
C PRO A 13 4.44 17.88 -24.52
N GLY A 14 3.40 18.65 -24.85
CA GLY A 14 2.33 18.20 -25.76
C GLY A 14 2.76 17.98 -27.21
N ALA A 15 3.74 18.74 -27.73
CA ALA A 15 4.22 18.58 -29.11
C ALA A 15 5.08 17.30 -29.27
N TYR A 16 5.68 16.84 -28.21
CA TYR A 16 6.50 15.62 -28.21
C TYR A 16 5.65 14.35 -28.21
N TYR A 17 4.54 14.34 -27.50
CA TYR A 17 3.65 13.18 -27.42
C TYR A 17 2.88 12.91 -28.72
N VAL A 18 2.56 13.94 -29.48
CA VAL A 18 1.78 13.77 -30.72
C VAL A 18 2.64 13.23 -31.87
N ALA A 19 3.96 13.43 -31.82
CA ALA A 19 4.86 13.03 -32.92
C ALA A 19 5.35 11.57 -32.83
N ASN A 20 5.15 10.85 -31.70
CA ASN A 20 5.74 9.54 -31.48
C ASN A 20 4.79 8.58 -30.77
N THR A 21 3.94 7.90 -31.51
CA THR A 21 3.12 6.78 -31.01
C THR A 21 3.93 5.54 -30.62
N PHE A 22 5.24 5.52 -30.84
CA PHE A 22 6.20 4.50 -30.41
C PHE A 22 7.44 5.18 -29.78
N ALA A 23 7.25 5.95 -28.74
CA ALA A 23 8.33 6.68 -28.11
C ALA A 23 9.19 5.77 -27.20
N PHE A 24 10.29 5.30 -27.71
CA PHE A 24 11.40 4.91 -26.85
C PHE A 24 12.17 6.16 -26.42
N SER A 25 12.40 6.33 -25.12
CA SER A 25 13.29 7.37 -24.62
C SER A 25 14.67 7.23 -25.22
N ARG A 26 15.25 8.32 -25.69
CA ARG A 26 16.58 8.33 -26.31
C ARG A 26 17.62 8.70 -25.28
N PRO A 27 18.88 8.33 -25.49
CA PRO A 27 19.98 8.90 -24.68
C PRO A 27 19.94 10.44 -24.73
N GLY A 28 19.76 11.07 -23.56
CA GLY A 28 19.64 12.52 -23.41
C GLY A 28 18.21 13.06 -23.39
N ASP A 29 17.20 12.22 -23.55
CA ASP A 29 15.81 12.63 -23.31
C ASP A 29 15.60 12.91 -21.83
N ILE A 30 14.82 13.94 -21.52
CA ILE A 30 14.41 14.25 -20.16
C ILE A 30 13.28 13.28 -19.81
N LEU A 31 13.49 12.44 -18.80
CA LEU A 31 12.44 11.59 -18.25
C LEU A 31 11.38 12.48 -17.56
N THR A 32 10.14 12.01 -17.55
CA THR A 32 9.02 12.81 -17.01
C THR A 32 9.05 12.88 -15.49
N ASP A 33 9.57 11.86 -14.83
CA ASP A 33 9.52 11.72 -13.38
C ASP A 33 10.84 11.18 -12.84
N TYR A 34 11.16 11.53 -11.61
CA TYR A 34 12.28 11.02 -10.82
C TYR A 34 11.73 10.40 -9.54
N ASP A 35 11.90 9.10 -9.41
CA ASP A 35 11.44 8.33 -8.26
C ASP A 35 12.59 7.82 -7.42
N LYS A 36 12.43 7.87 -6.10
CA LYS A 36 13.29 7.23 -5.13
C LYS A 36 12.40 6.48 -4.15
N ASN A 37 12.36 5.17 -4.28
CA ASN A 37 11.53 4.29 -3.47
C ASN A 37 12.41 3.38 -2.62
N GLU A 38 12.17 3.36 -1.31
CA GLU A 38 12.75 2.39 -0.40
C GLU A 38 11.65 1.57 0.25
N ARG A 39 11.69 0.25 0.02
CA ARG A 39 10.80 -0.72 0.67
C ARG A 39 11.67 -1.81 1.25
N SER A 40 11.91 -1.77 2.54
CA SER A 40 12.67 -2.78 3.26
C SER A 40 11.83 -3.44 4.33
N SER A 41 12.22 -4.62 4.76
CA SER A 41 11.57 -5.27 5.90
C SER A 41 12.57 -6.10 6.69
N PHE A 42 12.36 -6.10 7.99
CA PHE A 42 13.00 -6.99 8.94
C PHE A 42 11.94 -7.84 9.63
N GLY A 43 12.22 -9.13 9.81
CA GLY A 43 11.30 -10.00 10.51
C GLY A 43 11.98 -11.22 11.07
N PHE A 44 11.31 -11.87 12.00
CA PHE A 44 11.68 -13.18 12.50
C PHE A 44 10.42 -13.99 12.80
N ASP A 45 10.54 -15.28 12.67
CA ASP A 45 9.51 -16.25 13.04
C ASP A 45 10.09 -17.31 13.96
N ALA A 46 9.25 -17.84 14.84
CA ALA A 46 9.58 -18.96 15.71
C ALA A 46 8.37 -19.90 15.79
N GLY A 47 8.62 -21.17 15.62
CA GLY A 47 7.57 -22.19 15.63
C GLY A 47 7.97 -23.42 16.39
N LEU A 48 6.98 -24.07 17.00
CA LEU A 48 7.12 -25.35 17.68
C LEU A 48 6.10 -26.33 17.11
N THR A 49 6.55 -27.50 16.74
CA THR A 49 5.70 -28.64 16.39
C THR A 49 5.86 -29.73 17.41
N TRP A 50 4.76 -30.23 17.94
CA TRP A 50 4.74 -31.28 18.94
C TRP A 50 3.76 -32.37 18.56
N GLN A 51 4.26 -33.61 18.44
CA GLN A 51 3.45 -34.80 18.17
C GLN A 51 3.09 -35.50 19.50
N ARG A 52 1.79 -35.74 19.70
CA ARG A 52 1.30 -36.47 20.87
C ARG A 52 0.14 -37.38 20.48
N GLY A 53 0.42 -38.68 20.34
CA GLY A 53 -0.57 -39.64 19.84
C GLY A 53 -1.04 -39.25 18.42
N ASP A 54 -2.31 -39.16 18.27
CA ASP A 54 -2.95 -38.81 16.97
C ASP A 54 -3.00 -37.29 16.70
N HIS A 55 -2.42 -36.47 17.58
CA HIS A 55 -2.39 -35.01 17.46
C HIS A 55 -1.02 -34.50 17.03
N GLU A 56 -0.98 -33.63 16.03
CA GLU A 56 0.15 -32.79 15.69
C GLU A 56 -0.19 -31.34 15.99
N ILE A 57 0.36 -30.83 17.08
CA ILE A 57 0.14 -29.45 17.53
C ILE A 57 1.26 -28.57 16.99
N ARG A 58 0.90 -27.49 16.30
CA ARG A 58 1.81 -26.46 15.82
C ARG A 58 1.44 -25.11 16.39
N THR A 59 2.40 -24.44 16.99
CA THR A 59 2.24 -23.08 17.49
C THR A 59 3.42 -22.23 17.08
N GLY A 60 3.20 -20.94 16.92
CA GLY A 60 4.30 -20.05 16.58
C GLY A 60 3.93 -18.58 16.70
N PHE A 61 4.95 -17.80 16.48
CA PHE A 61 4.96 -16.35 16.54
C PHE A 61 5.70 -15.82 15.33
N ASP A 62 5.14 -14.81 14.65
CA ASP A 62 5.78 -14.08 13.56
C ASP A 62 5.79 -12.59 13.91
N TYR A 63 6.90 -11.93 13.64
CA TYR A 63 7.04 -10.48 13.70
C TYR A 63 7.66 -9.97 12.43
N LYS A 64 7.07 -8.92 11.85
CA LYS A 64 7.62 -8.26 10.68
C LYS A 64 7.42 -6.75 10.79
N LYS A 65 8.51 -6.03 10.63
CA LYS A 65 8.54 -4.56 10.55
C LYS A 65 8.97 -4.18 9.12
N TYR A 66 8.27 -3.25 8.54
CA TYR A 66 8.61 -2.69 7.25
C TYR A 66 9.18 -1.29 7.43
N THR A 67 9.91 -0.82 6.45
CA THR A 67 10.25 0.59 6.28
C THR A 67 9.84 0.99 4.88
N TYR A 68 9.04 2.03 4.79
CA TYR A 68 8.52 2.58 3.55
C TYR A 68 8.90 4.04 3.42
N ARG A 69 9.60 4.36 2.33
CA ARG A 69 9.97 5.72 1.94
C ARG A 69 9.67 5.92 0.47
N VAL A 70 9.17 7.08 0.13
CA VAL A 70 8.89 7.47 -1.24
C VAL A 70 9.28 8.93 -1.45
N TYR A 71 9.97 9.17 -2.55
CA TYR A 71 10.23 10.51 -3.06
C TYR A 71 9.95 10.49 -4.56
N GLU A 72 9.02 11.28 -4.99
CA GLU A 72 8.68 11.43 -6.39
C GLU A 72 8.70 12.90 -6.77
N LEU A 73 9.41 13.22 -7.84
CA LEU A 73 9.55 14.58 -8.33
C LEU A 73 9.48 14.61 -9.84
N SER A 74 8.61 15.43 -10.37
CA SER A 74 8.58 15.75 -11.79
C SER A 74 9.89 16.42 -12.21
N THR A 75 10.53 15.90 -13.26
CA THR A 75 11.74 16.50 -13.83
C THR A 75 11.50 17.92 -14.34
N THR A 76 10.27 18.28 -14.67
CA THR A 76 9.88 19.64 -15.00
C THR A 76 10.03 20.57 -13.79
N ALA A 77 9.66 20.11 -12.59
CA ALA A 77 9.89 20.90 -11.36
C ALA A 77 11.36 21.11 -11.10
N MET A 78 12.17 20.05 -11.19
CA MET A 78 13.64 20.16 -11.06
C MET A 78 14.24 21.14 -12.07
N TYR A 79 13.81 21.06 -13.32
CA TYR A 79 14.27 21.96 -14.37
C TYR A 79 13.91 23.41 -14.03
N ASN A 80 12.67 23.68 -13.66
CA ASN A 80 12.19 25.03 -13.35
C ASN A 80 12.90 25.63 -12.14
N ILE A 81 13.16 24.83 -11.11
CA ILE A 81 13.93 25.27 -9.93
C ILE A 81 15.36 25.59 -10.32
N ASN A 82 16.05 24.71 -11.02
CA ASN A 82 17.41 24.94 -11.45
C ASN A 82 17.52 26.14 -12.43
N LYS A 83 16.53 26.29 -13.32
CA LYS A 83 16.43 27.43 -14.21
C LYS A 83 16.22 28.74 -13.43
N GLY A 84 15.33 28.75 -12.44
CA GLY A 84 15.11 29.92 -11.61
C GLY A 84 16.35 30.36 -10.83
N ILE A 85 17.14 29.39 -10.34
CA ILE A 85 18.47 29.68 -9.73
C ILE A 85 19.43 30.26 -10.77
N ALA A 86 19.50 29.66 -11.95
CA ALA A 86 20.41 30.13 -13.02
C ALA A 86 20.01 31.50 -13.54
N ASP A 87 18.74 31.82 -13.60
CA ASP A 87 18.20 33.11 -14.04
C ASP A 87 18.30 34.20 -12.94
N GLY A 88 18.74 33.82 -11.71
CA GLY A 88 18.91 34.73 -10.58
C GLY A 88 17.60 35.13 -9.89
N ASN A 89 16.53 34.42 -10.10
CA ASN A 89 15.25 34.71 -9.47
C ASN A 89 15.26 34.38 -7.95
N TYR A 90 16.09 33.43 -7.55
CA TYR A 90 16.35 33.04 -6.16
C TYR A 90 17.65 32.28 -6.05
N THR A 91 18.23 32.24 -4.85
CA THR A 91 19.45 31.47 -4.59
C THR A 91 19.17 30.01 -4.32
N ARG A 92 20.21 29.17 -4.34
CA ARG A 92 20.11 27.76 -3.97
C ARG A 92 19.66 27.59 -2.51
N GLU A 93 20.13 28.46 -1.61
CA GLU A 93 19.75 28.46 -0.20
C GLU A 93 18.27 28.85 -0.02
N GLN A 94 17.79 29.84 -0.77
CA GLN A 94 16.37 30.20 -0.78
C GLN A 94 15.49 29.11 -1.38
N ALA A 95 15.99 28.40 -2.38
CA ALA A 95 15.33 27.22 -2.89
C ALA A 95 15.30 26.08 -1.85
N ALA A 96 16.37 25.95 -1.07
CA ALA A 96 16.50 24.92 -0.05
C ALA A 96 15.74 25.22 1.24
N SER A 97 15.57 26.48 1.62
CA SER A 97 14.86 26.86 2.85
C SER A 97 13.33 26.76 2.74
N GLY A 98 12.81 26.65 1.53
CA GLY A 98 11.36 26.76 1.31
C GLY A 98 10.77 28.15 1.53
N ASP A 99 11.60 29.14 1.90
CA ASP A 99 11.14 30.51 2.22
C ASP A 99 10.69 31.29 0.98
N ASN A 100 10.95 30.77 -0.20
CA ASN A 100 10.52 31.40 -1.43
C ASN A 100 9.21 30.79 -1.95
N VAL A 101 8.13 31.52 -1.82
CA VAL A 101 6.78 31.12 -2.25
C VAL A 101 6.74 30.61 -3.70
N THR A 102 7.57 31.16 -4.59
CA THR A 102 7.62 30.74 -6.00
C THR A 102 8.21 29.32 -6.11
N VAL A 103 9.23 29.00 -5.34
CA VAL A 103 9.85 27.66 -5.32
C VAL A 103 8.89 26.65 -4.68
N THR A 104 8.31 27.00 -3.56
CA THR A 104 7.35 26.16 -2.84
C THR A 104 6.13 25.85 -3.73
N ASN A 105 5.60 26.86 -4.42
CA ASN A 105 4.50 26.63 -5.37
C ASN A 105 4.91 25.78 -6.58
N ALA A 106 6.13 25.94 -7.09
CA ALA A 106 6.63 25.12 -8.18
C ALA A 106 6.79 23.65 -7.73
N LEU A 107 7.35 23.42 -6.54
CA LEU A 107 7.48 22.09 -5.97
C LEU A 107 6.11 21.46 -5.72
N SER A 108 5.18 22.17 -5.09
CA SER A 108 3.85 21.64 -4.77
C SER A 108 3.01 21.33 -6.00
N LEU A 109 3.13 22.12 -7.07
CA LEU A 109 2.38 21.90 -8.31
C LEU A 109 2.86 20.69 -9.12
N TYR A 110 4.10 20.25 -8.93
CA TYR A 110 4.72 19.20 -9.73
C TYR A 110 5.07 17.94 -8.93
N ASN A 111 4.88 17.96 -7.61
CA ASN A 111 5.02 16.80 -6.75
C ASN A 111 3.68 16.07 -6.70
N ARG A 112 3.57 15.00 -7.48
CA ARG A 112 2.31 14.29 -7.63
C ARG A 112 1.96 13.41 -6.44
N ASP A 113 2.93 12.65 -5.92
CA ASP A 113 2.60 11.52 -5.06
C ASP A 113 3.18 11.63 -3.65
N GLY A 114 3.87 12.75 -3.42
CA GLY A 114 4.30 13.07 -2.09
C GLY A 114 5.64 12.49 -1.69
N GLN A 115 6.10 12.97 -0.57
CA GLN A 115 7.37 12.61 0.02
C GLN A 115 7.11 12.00 1.38
N ILE A 116 7.51 10.76 1.54
CA ILE A 116 7.46 10.02 2.80
C ILE A 116 8.88 9.61 3.12
N GLY A 117 9.39 10.05 4.27
CA GLY A 117 10.77 9.81 4.67
C GLY A 117 11.81 10.65 3.92
N TYR A 118 11.38 11.66 3.17
CA TYR A 118 12.25 12.60 2.47
C TYR A 118 11.69 14.02 2.53
N ASP A 119 12.60 15.02 2.50
CA ASP A 119 12.21 16.40 2.30
C ASP A 119 12.03 16.75 0.81
N ASP A 120 11.68 17.98 0.52
CA ASP A 120 11.46 18.50 -0.84
C ASP A 120 12.67 18.34 -1.78
N TYR A 121 13.84 18.13 -1.24
CA TYR A 121 15.12 18.03 -1.96
C TYR A 121 15.64 16.59 -2.04
N GLY A 122 14.87 15.62 -1.51
CA GLY A 122 15.24 14.22 -1.50
C GLY A 122 16.27 13.85 -0.42
N ASN A 123 16.46 14.71 0.60
CA ASN A 123 17.22 14.34 1.79
C ASN A 123 16.33 13.50 2.71
N GLU A 124 16.92 12.54 3.42
CA GLU A 124 16.17 11.69 4.35
C GLU A 124 15.66 12.49 5.56
N VAL A 125 14.37 12.31 5.86
CA VAL A 125 13.71 12.75 7.09
C VAL A 125 13.37 11.49 7.88
N ASN A 126 13.66 11.49 9.17
CA ASN A 126 13.54 10.28 10.00
C ASN A 126 12.48 10.39 11.10
N ASP A 127 11.84 11.54 11.23
CA ASP A 127 10.84 11.82 12.27
C ASP A 127 9.76 12.77 11.75
N GLY A 128 8.71 12.95 12.57
CA GLY A 128 7.59 13.82 12.25
C GLY A 128 6.65 13.26 11.18
N PHE A 129 5.78 14.12 10.69
CA PHE A 129 4.72 13.76 9.75
C PHE A 129 5.26 13.31 8.38
N ASP A 130 6.38 13.86 7.95
CA ASP A 130 7.06 13.50 6.70
C ASP A 130 8.10 12.38 6.88
N GLY A 131 8.21 11.81 8.09
CA GLY A 131 9.10 10.68 8.38
C GLY A 131 8.73 9.41 7.61
N PRO A 132 9.60 8.38 7.64
CA PRO A 132 9.29 7.09 7.04
C PRO A 132 8.08 6.45 7.73
N ARG A 133 7.36 5.59 7.02
CA ARG A 133 6.34 4.74 7.62
C ARG A 133 6.94 3.38 7.96
N GLU A 134 6.69 2.93 9.17
CA GLU A 134 7.28 1.72 9.70
C GLU A 134 6.23 0.72 10.23
N PRO A 135 5.28 0.30 9.36
CA PRO A 135 4.22 -0.61 9.80
C PRO A 135 4.79 -1.93 10.31
N THR A 136 4.11 -2.49 11.31
CA THR A 136 4.46 -3.79 11.89
C THR A 136 3.30 -4.76 11.83
N VAL A 137 3.62 -6.03 11.62
CA VAL A 137 2.69 -7.14 11.76
C VAL A 137 3.23 -8.10 12.80
N THR A 138 2.41 -8.36 13.82
CA THR A 138 2.74 -9.34 14.88
C THR A 138 1.66 -10.42 14.88
N SER A 139 2.07 -11.66 14.82
CA SER A 139 1.15 -12.78 14.66
C SER A 139 1.43 -13.89 15.65
N PHE A 140 0.35 -14.51 16.12
CA PHE A 140 0.39 -15.73 16.92
C PHE A 140 -0.54 -16.77 16.30
N TYR A 141 -0.11 -18.02 16.25
CA TYR A 141 -0.96 -19.10 15.77
C TYR A 141 -0.86 -20.37 16.60
N LEU A 142 -1.97 -21.11 16.60
CA LEU A 142 -2.09 -22.44 17.16
C LEU A 142 -2.90 -23.29 16.21
N ASN A 143 -2.37 -24.43 15.78
CA ASN A 143 -3.07 -25.40 14.95
C ASN A 143 -2.93 -26.78 15.60
N ASP A 144 -3.97 -27.58 15.50
CA ASP A 144 -3.98 -29.01 15.81
C ASP A 144 -4.43 -29.80 14.58
N LYS A 145 -3.63 -30.76 14.19
CA LYS A 145 -4.00 -31.76 13.18
C LYS A 145 -4.20 -33.09 13.90
N PHE A 146 -5.44 -33.55 13.93
CA PHE A 146 -5.85 -34.82 14.51
C PHE A 146 -6.03 -35.86 13.40
N GLU A 147 -5.38 -37.02 13.55
CA GLU A 147 -5.45 -38.12 12.61
C GLU A 147 -5.85 -39.39 13.37
N SER A 148 -7.01 -39.94 13.05
CA SER A 148 -7.50 -41.20 13.68
C SER A 148 -8.08 -42.11 12.61
N GLY A 149 -7.37 -43.20 12.35
CA GLY A 149 -7.67 -44.04 11.19
C GLY A 149 -7.53 -43.25 9.91
N ASP A 150 -8.58 -43.19 9.14
CA ASP A 150 -8.59 -42.46 7.86
C ASP A 150 -9.16 -41.03 7.99
N LEU A 151 -9.62 -40.66 9.18
CA LEU A 151 -10.17 -39.32 9.44
C LEU A 151 -9.04 -38.34 9.76
N VAL A 152 -9.00 -37.22 9.04
CA VAL A 152 -8.10 -36.11 9.30
C VAL A 152 -8.91 -34.85 9.61
N ILE A 153 -8.69 -34.29 10.79
CA ILE A 153 -9.26 -32.99 11.19
C ILE A 153 -8.09 -32.04 11.45
N SER A 154 -8.15 -30.86 10.83
CA SER A 154 -7.23 -29.78 11.12
C SER A 154 -8.03 -28.59 11.63
N ALA A 155 -7.69 -28.12 12.83
CA ALA A 155 -8.33 -26.95 13.42
C ALA A 155 -7.25 -26.00 13.96
N GLY A 156 -7.42 -24.70 13.70
CA GLY A 156 -6.45 -23.72 14.14
C GLY A 156 -7.00 -22.31 14.19
N VAL A 157 -6.22 -21.48 14.82
CA VAL A 157 -6.51 -20.06 14.95
C VAL A 157 -5.20 -19.27 14.79
N ARG A 158 -5.30 -18.15 14.10
CA ARG A 158 -4.23 -17.16 14.00
C ARG A 158 -4.80 -15.80 14.43
N LEU A 159 -4.03 -15.07 15.20
CA LEU A 159 -4.28 -13.67 15.56
C LEU A 159 -3.18 -12.83 14.94
N ASP A 160 -3.56 -11.92 14.05
CA ASP A 160 -2.67 -10.92 13.48
C ASP A 160 -3.02 -9.55 14.05
N ASN A 161 -1.97 -8.82 14.47
CA ASN A 161 -2.06 -7.43 14.88
C ASN A 161 -1.31 -6.60 13.84
N PHE A 162 -2.05 -5.71 13.17
CA PHE A 162 -1.53 -4.79 12.17
C PHE A 162 -1.41 -3.41 12.79
N MET A 163 -0.21 -2.90 12.96
CA MET A 163 0.07 -1.51 13.29
C MET A 163 0.57 -0.85 12.01
N MET A 164 -0.22 0.06 11.48
CA MET A 164 0.04 0.62 10.15
C MET A 164 1.05 1.77 10.19
N ASP A 165 1.35 2.34 11.36
CA ASP A 165 2.21 3.53 11.49
C ASP A 165 1.70 4.68 10.62
N ASP A 166 0.41 4.93 10.71
CA ASP A 166 -0.32 5.92 9.94
C ASP A 166 -1.04 6.89 10.87
N PHE A 167 -1.66 7.91 10.30
CA PHE A 167 -2.46 8.88 11.01
C PHE A 167 -3.95 8.67 10.76
N LYS A 168 -4.73 9.16 11.69
CA LYS A 168 -6.17 9.22 11.63
C LYS A 168 -6.62 10.64 11.88
N MET A 169 -7.54 11.17 11.09
CA MET A 169 -8.13 12.47 11.37
C MET A 169 -9.06 12.39 12.57
N LYS A 170 -8.89 13.30 13.55
CA LYS A 170 -9.77 13.41 14.72
C LYS A 170 -11.19 13.79 14.34
N ASP A 171 -11.34 14.64 13.35
CA ASP A 171 -12.63 15.04 12.79
C ASP A 171 -12.56 15.03 11.24
N PRO A 172 -13.08 13.99 10.60
CA PRO A 172 -13.10 13.90 9.15
C PRO A 172 -13.88 15.02 8.45
N ALA A 173 -14.84 15.65 9.14
CA ALA A 173 -15.59 16.78 8.60
C ALA A 173 -14.80 18.09 8.64
N ASN A 174 -13.72 18.12 9.42
CA ASN A 174 -12.80 19.25 9.52
C ASN A 174 -11.38 18.75 9.31
N PRO A 175 -11.00 18.49 8.06
CA PRO A 175 -9.67 17.98 7.73
C PRO A 175 -8.61 18.96 8.26
N GLY A 176 -7.57 18.44 8.89
CA GLY A 176 -6.52 19.22 9.56
C GLY A 176 -5.65 20.02 8.59
N TRP A 177 -6.26 20.90 7.81
CA TRP A 177 -5.63 21.72 6.81
C TRP A 177 -5.91 23.20 7.01
N ASP A 178 -4.85 24.01 7.12
CA ASP A 178 -4.94 25.47 7.17
C ASP A 178 -4.85 26.06 5.76
N GLN A 179 -5.99 26.47 5.23
CA GLN A 179 -6.10 27.10 3.91
C GLN A 179 -5.29 28.40 3.80
N SER A 180 -5.11 29.13 4.90
CA SER A 180 -4.45 30.43 4.90
C SER A 180 -2.93 30.29 4.84
N ASN A 181 -2.39 29.29 5.54
CA ASN A 181 -0.96 29.01 5.61
C ASN A 181 -0.54 27.87 4.68
N GLN A 182 -1.50 27.25 3.99
CA GLN A 182 -1.25 26.13 3.08
C GLN A 182 -0.46 25.00 3.77
N GLY A 183 -0.88 24.61 4.97
CA GLY A 183 -0.17 23.65 5.80
C GLY A 183 -1.08 22.73 6.60
N ILE A 184 -0.50 21.67 7.11
CA ILE A 184 -1.17 20.72 7.99
C ILE A 184 -1.31 21.31 9.38
N ILE A 185 -2.46 21.07 10.01
CA ILE A 185 -2.69 21.30 11.43
C ILE A 185 -2.46 19.97 12.14
N GLU A 186 -1.24 19.69 12.57
CA GLU A 186 -0.87 18.40 13.18
C GLU A 186 -1.77 18.00 14.35
N ASP A 187 -2.23 18.98 15.15
CA ASP A 187 -3.15 18.77 16.27
C ASP A 187 -4.50 18.16 15.86
N GLN A 188 -4.85 18.16 14.59
CA GLN A 188 -6.07 17.53 14.07
C GLN A 188 -5.89 16.04 13.71
N PHE A 189 -4.68 15.53 13.85
CA PHE A 189 -4.38 14.12 13.63
C PHE A 189 -4.05 13.42 14.94
N GLU A 190 -4.20 12.12 14.92
CA GLU A 190 -3.77 11.18 15.95
C GLU A 190 -3.22 9.92 15.28
N ASP A 191 -2.42 9.16 16.01
CA ASP A 191 -1.89 7.90 15.48
C ASP A 191 -3.03 6.90 15.22
N SER A 192 -2.92 6.13 14.14
CA SER A 192 -3.86 5.06 13.84
C SER A 192 -3.77 3.93 14.88
N GLU A 193 -4.91 3.28 15.13
CA GLU A 193 -4.97 2.19 16.09
C GLU A 193 -4.48 0.87 15.49
N THR A 194 -3.92 0.00 16.36
CA THR A 194 -3.59 -1.37 15.96
C THR A 194 -4.86 -2.15 15.65
N LYS A 195 -4.97 -2.68 14.44
CA LYS A 195 -6.08 -3.52 14.00
C LYS A 195 -5.76 -4.99 14.29
N SER A 196 -6.63 -5.67 15.03
CA SER A 196 -6.44 -7.08 15.41
C SER A 196 -7.46 -7.96 14.70
N VAL A 197 -7.00 -8.98 13.99
CA VAL A 197 -7.87 -9.91 13.25
C VAL A 197 -7.65 -11.33 13.70
N LEU A 198 -8.72 -11.95 14.19
CA LEU A 198 -8.76 -13.37 14.54
C LEU A 198 -9.17 -14.20 13.31
N GLN A 199 -8.35 -15.19 12.97
CA GLN A 199 -8.45 -15.97 11.75
C GLN A 199 -8.61 -17.48 12.09
N PRO A 200 -9.83 -17.96 12.35
CA PRO A 200 -10.09 -19.37 12.53
C PRO A 200 -9.96 -20.14 11.21
N ARG A 201 -9.47 -21.36 11.29
CA ARG A 201 -9.35 -22.31 10.16
C ARG A 201 -9.75 -23.70 10.62
N ILE A 202 -10.53 -24.37 9.80
CA ILE A 202 -10.90 -25.75 10.04
C ILE A 202 -10.88 -26.51 8.71
N GLY A 203 -10.33 -27.71 8.74
CA GLY A 203 -10.29 -28.63 7.63
C GLY A 203 -10.73 -30.01 8.09
N LEU A 204 -11.43 -30.72 7.26
CA LEU A 204 -11.87 -32.08 7.46
C LEU A 204 -11.60 -32.85 6.17
N ALA A 205 -10.96 -34.01 6.28
CA ALA A 205 -10.81 -34.94 5.18
C ALA A 205 -11.10 -36.35 5.67
N PHE A 206 -11.92 -37.09 4.93
CA PHE A 206 -12.25 -38.46 5.23
C PHE A 206 -12.51 -39.28 3.97
N PRO A 207 -12.09 -40.55 3.92
CA PRO A 207 -12.43 -41.44 2.83
C PRO A 207 -13.89 -41.89 2.95
N VAL A 208 -14.59 -41.84 1.84
CA VAL A 208 -15.94 -42.41 1.69
C VAL A 208 -15.83 -43.85 1.21
N SER A 209 -14.73 -44.18 0.53
CA SER A 209 -14.32 -45.49 0.09
C SER A 209 -12.81 -45.56 -0.15
N ASP A 210 -12.26 -46.75 -0.43
CA ASP A 210 -10.86 -46.94 -0.81
C ASP A 210 -10.42 -46.13 -2.01
N GLN A 211 -11.36 -45.61 -2.80
CA GLN A 211 -11.11 -44.85 -4.02
C GLN A 211 -11.58 -43.41 -3.96
N MET A 212 -12.25 -43.01 -2.87
CA MET A 212 -12.87 -41.69 -2.77
C MET A 212 -12.59 -41.02 -1.44
N VAL A 213 -12.01 -39.79 -1.53
CA VAL A 213 -11.77 -38.93 -0.38
C VAL A 213 -12.59 -37.66 -0.55
N PHE A 214 -13.28 -37.29 0.52
CA PHE A 214 -14.03 -36.06 0.62
C PHE A 214 -13.30 -35.07 1.52
N HIS A 215 -13.29 -33.76 1.18
CA HIS A 215 -12.72 -32.74 2.00
C HIS A 215 -13.60 -31.50 2.12
N LEU A 216 -13.52 -30.87 3.29
CA LEU A 216 -14.17 -29.61 3.61
C LEU A 216 -13.13 -28.67 4.21
N GLN A 217 -13.16 -27.41 3.84
CA GLN A 217 -12.31 -26.40 4.44
C GLN A 217 -13.11 -25.11 4.69
N TYR A 218 -12.82 -24.50 5.81
CA TYR A 218 -13.23 -23.15 6.17
C TYR A 218 -12.03 -22.38 6.67
N GLY A 219 -11.88 -21.14 6.25
CA GLY A 219 -10.82 -20.28 6.75
C GLY A 219 -11.17 -18.81 6.63
N LYS A 220 -10.75 -18.05 7.65
CA LYS A 220 -10.67 -16.61 7.61
C LYS A 220 -9.19 -16.22 7.48
N PHE A 221 -8.91 -15.24 6.63
CA PHE A 221 -7.57 -14.76 6.32
C PHE A 221 -7.57 -13.23 6.36
N ALA A 222 -6.47 -12.66 6.81
CA ALA A 222 -6.27 -11.22 6.78
C ALA A 222 -4.92 -10.88 6.14
N GLN A 223 -4.86 -9.75 5.48
CA GLN A 223 -3.62 -9.20 4.95
C GLN A 223 -3.62 -7.68 5.11
N MET A 224 -2.44 -7.13 5.28
CA MET A 224 -2.23 -5.69 5.27
C MET A 224 -2.53 -5.13 3.87
N PRO A 225 -3.12 -3.92 3.75
CA PRO A 225 -3.20 -3.21 2.47
C PRO A 225 -1.82 -3.01 1.84
N GLU A 226 -1.77 -2.76 0.55
CA GLU A 226 -0.52 -2.38 -0.10
C GLU A 226 0.02 -1.09 0.51
N LEU A 227 1.35 -0.99 0.71
CA LEU A 227 1.98 0.08 1.50
C LEU A 227 1.83 1.49 0.89
N ASP A 228 1.50 1.60 -0.37
CA ASP A 228 1.26 2.84 -1.08
C ASP A 228 -0.17 3.38 -0.92
N LEU A 229 -1.10 2.55 -0.44
CA LEU A 229 -2.50 2.95 -0.30
C LEU A 229 -2.82 3.72 1.00
N PRO A 230 -2.27 3.35 2.19
CA PRO A 230 -2.65 4.00 3.45
C PRO A 230 -1.92 5.32 3.70
N TYR A 231 -0.83 5.60 2.99
CA TYR A 231 0.04 6.72 3.36
C TYR A 231 -0.13 7.91 2.45
N ALA A 232 -0.43 9.06 3.07
CA ALA A 232 -0.45 10.36 2.43
C ALA A 232 0.70 11.23 2.93
N SER A 233 1.32 11.96 2.05
CA SER A 233 2.28 12.99 2.42
C SER A 233 1.62 14.34 2.64
N THR A 234 2.31 15.25 3.30
CA THR A 234 1.89 16.64 3.45
C THR A 234 1.66 17.31 2.09
N ARG A 235 2.45 16.96 1.10
CA ARG A 235 2.34 17.48 -0.28
C ARG A 235 1.06 17.01 -0.97
N TYR A 236 0.75 15.74 -0.82
CA TYR A 236 -0.48 15.19 -1.38
C TYR A 236 -1.71 15.86 -0.76
N MET A 237 -1.72 16.04 0.54
CA MET A 237 -2.81 16.74 1.23
C MET A 237 -2.95 18.19 0.75
N HIS A 238 -1.84 18.87 0.45
CA HIS A 238 -1.86 20.19 -0.15
C HIS A 238 -2.59 20.20 -1.51
N LEU A 239 -2.34 19.23 -2.36
CA LEU A 239 -3.01 19.10 -3.65
C LEU A 239 -4.50 18.83 -3.49
N VAL A 240 -4.87 17.95 -2.58
CA VAL A 240 -6.26 17.54 -2.36
C VAL A 240 -7.06 18.65 -1.68
N TRP A 241 -6.55 19.21 -0.58
CA TRP A 241 -7.28 20.19 0.22
C TRP A 241 -7.05 21.63 -0.23
N GLY A 242 -5.98 21.90 -0.95
CA GLY A 242 -5.71 23.21 -1.56
C GLY A 242 -6.62 23.57 -2.73
N GLY A 243 -7.62 22.74 -3.03
CA GLY A 243 -8.62 23.00 -4.09
C GLY A 243 -8.21 22.52 -5.49
N GLN A 244 -7.17 21.71 -5.59
CA GLN A 244 -6.84 21.01 -6.81
C GLN A 244 -7.72 19.74 -6.86
N ASN A 245 -8.71 19.71 -7.73
CA ASN A 245 -9.63 18.55 -7.89
C ASN A 245 -8.99 17.33 -8.54
N TYR A 246 -7.72 17.11 -8.33
CA TYR A 246 -6.96 16.03 -8.93
C TYR A 246 -6.32 15.16 -7.86
N THR A 247 -6.79 13.93 -7.74
CA THR A 247 -6.19 12.88 -6.93
C THR A 247 -5.48 11.89 -7.84
N PRO A 248 -4.15 11.98 -8.01
CA PRO A 248 -3.42 11.11 -8.93
C PRO A 248 -3.50 9.65 -8.50
N ASP A 249 -3.35 9.36 -7.22
CA ASP A 249 -3.36 8.02 -6.67
C ASP A 249 -4.34 7.87 -5.50
N PRO A 250 -4.97 6.69 -5.38
CA PRO A 250 -5.81 6.38 -4.24
C PRO A 250 -4.96 6.21 -2.98
N MET A 251 -5.28 6.97 -1.95
CA MET A 251 -4.73 6.74 -0.61
C MET A 251 -5.79 7.07 0.44
N GLY A 252 -5.73 6.39 1.57
CA GLY A 252 -6.68 6.55 2.65
C GLY A 252 -6.02 6.38 4.01
N PHE A 253 -6.40 7.22 4.96
CA PHE A 253 -5.95 7.11 6.34
C PHE A 253 -6.68 5.98 7.06
N ASP A 254 -5.99 5.35 8.02
CA ASP A 254 -6.55 4.36 8.95
C ASP A 254 -7.27 3.19 8.24
N LEU A 255 -6.70 2.71 7.12
CA LEU A 255 -7.29 1.61 6.36
C LEU A 255 -7.35 0.32 7.17
N ASP A 256 -8.45 -0.38 7.03
CA ASP A 256 -8.62 -1.70 7.64
C ASP A 256 -7.86 -2.79 6.86
N PRO A 257 -7.41 -3.86 7.53
CA PRO A 257 -6.88 -5.03 6.85
C PRO A 257 -7.91 -5.65 5.90
N ILE A 258 -7.43 -6.17 4.78
CA ILE A 258 -8.27 -6.91 3.83
C ILE A 258 -8.56 -8.28 4.43
N GLU A 259 -9.82 -8.61 4.65
CA GLU A 259 -10.25 -9.88 5.22
C GLU A 259 -10.93 -10.75 4.17
N THR A 260 -10.55 -12.01 4.11
CA THR A 260 -11.19 -12.99 3.21
C THR A 260 -11.70 -14.17 4.01
N THR A 261 -12.98 -14.47 3.87
CA THR A 261 -13.59 -15.72 4.37
C THR A 261 -13.78 -16.68 3.20
N GLN A 262 -13.25 -17.88 3.33
CA GLN A 262 -13.33 -18.94 2.31
C GLN A 262 -14.01 -20.18 2.84
N TYR A 263 -14.86 -20.76 2.02
CA TYR A 263 -15.48 -22.06 2.20
C TYR A 263 -15.11 -22.93 1.00
N GLU A 264 -14.77 -24.18 1.25
CA GLU A 264 -14.39 -25.11 0.22
C GLU A 264 -14.96 -26.50 0.52
N VAL A 265 -15.45 -27.17 -0.50
CA VAL A 265 -15.88 -28.56 -0.47
C VAL A 265 -15.36 -29.26 -1.71
N GLY A 266 -14.75 -30.41 -1.53
CA GLY A 266 -14.20 -31.14 -2.65
C GLY A 266 -14.19 -32.63 -2.47
N MET A 267 -13.95 -33.35 -3.56
CA MET A 267 -13.88 -34.77 -3.65
C MET A 267 -12.83 -35.20 -4.65
N SER A 268 -11.98 -36.12 -4.22
CA SER A 268 -11.04 -36.83 -5.10
C SER A 268 -11.53 -38.25 -5.30
N TYR A 269 -11.70 -38.67 -6.55
CA TYR A 269 -12.16 -40.00 -6.89
C TYR A 269 -11.28 -40.72 -7.92
N GLN A 270 -10.65 -41.79 -7.50
CA GLN A 270 -9.88 -42.65 -8.35
C GLN A 270 -10.79 -43.69 -9.01
N PHE A 271 -11.25 -43.40 -10.21
CA PHE A 271 -12.18 -44.27 -10.92
C PHE A 271 -11.49 -45.41 -11.71
N LEU A 272 -10.18 -45.32 -11.92
CA LEU A 272 -9.32 -46.36 -12.51
C LEU A 272 -8.00 -46.41 -11.74
N PRO A 273 -7.25 -47.53 -11.78
CA PRO A 273 -5.92 -47.59 -11.16
C PRO A 273 -4.93 -46.56 -11.66
N SER A 274 -5.14 -46.02 -12.87
CA SER A 274 -4.28 -45.02 -13.52
C SER A 274 -4.94 -43.66 -13.73
N ALA A 275 -6.17 -43.46 -13.24
CA ALA A 275 -6.90 -42.21 -13.46
C ALA A 275 -7.74 -41.79 -12.24
N ALA A 276 -7.64 -40.52 -11.90
CA ALA A 276 -8.44 -39.88 -10.83
C ALA A 276 -9.03 -38.59 -11.35
N ILE A 277 -10.11 -38.15 -10.70
CA ILE A 277 -10.75 -36.86 -10.89
C ILE A 277 -10.83 -36.13 -9.55
N ASP A 278 -10.50 -34.84 -9.53
CA ASP A 278 -10.68 -33.97 -8.40
C ASP A 278 -11.71 -32.90 -8.76
N VAL A 279 -12.70 -32.73 -7.91
CA VAL A 279 -13.72 -31.71 -8.07
C VAL A 279 -13.78 -30.88 -6.79
N THR A 280 -13.61 -29.58 -6.91
CA THR A 280 -13.68 -28.65 -5.78
C THR A 280 -14.60 -27.49 -6.11
N ALA A 281 -15.53 -27.22 -5.21
CA ALA A 281 -16.35 -26.02 -5.22
C ALA A 281 -15.91 -25.12 -4.07
N PHE A 282 -15.82 -23.83 -4.32
CA PHE A 282 -15.45 -22.87 -3.28
C PHE A 282 -16.28 -21.58 -3.37
N ALA A 283 -16.41 -20.91 -2.23
CA ALA A 283 -16.95 -19.56 -2.13
C ALA A 283 -15.98 -18.69 -1.33
N LYS A 284 -15.74 -17.49 -1.82
CA LYS A 284 -14.92 -16.48 -1.14
C LYS A 284 -15.72 -15.20 -0.97
N ASN A 285 -15.62 -14.62 0.22
CA ASN A 285 -16.12 -13.28 0.49
C ASN A 285 -14.94 -12.43 1.01
N THR A 286 -14.63 -11.35 0.32
CA THR A 286 -13.54 -10.44 0.69
C THR A 286 -14.11 -9.09 1.04
N THR A 287 -13.69 -8.55 2.17
CA THR A 287 -14.03 -7.22 2.69
C THR A 287 -12.76 -6.42 2.95
N GLY A 288 -12.88 -5.11 3.15
CA GLY A 288 -11.72 -4.25 3.38
C GLY A 288 -10.89 -3.98 2.12
N GLN A 289 -11.41 -4.25 0.93
CA GLN A 289 -10.76 -3.85 -0.31
C GLN A 289 -10.90 -2.35 -0.51
N VAL A 290 -9.79 -1.68 -0.79
CA VAL A 290 -9.78 -0.26 -1.10
C VAL A 290 -10.51 -0.03 -2.42
N VAL A 291 -11.49 0.86 -2.39
CA VAL A 291 -12.27 1.25 -3.58
C VAL A 291 -12.15 2.77 -3.73
N ILE A 292 -11.78 3.23 -4.90
CA ILE A 292 -11.76 4.65 -5.23
C ILE A 292 -13.21 5.11 -5.38
N GLY A 293 -13.67 5.92 -4.44
CA GLY A 293 -14.98 6.59 -4.53
C GLY A 293 -14.85 7.91 -5.28
N LYS A 294 -15.82 8.20 -6.16
CA LYS A 294 -15.95 9.56 -6.69
C LYS A 294 -16.54 10.44 -5.60
N ASN A 295 -15.77 11.40 -5.12
CA ASN A 295 -16.26 12.31 -4.11
C ASN A 295 -16.29 13.76 -4.56
N ASP A 296 -17.34 14.47 -4.15
CA ASP A 296 -17.38 15.91 -4.21
C ASP A 296 -16.47 16.47 -3.11
N ALA A 297 -15.26 16.69 -3.46
CA ALA A 297 -14.24 17.64 -2.99
C ALA A 297 -13.94 17.87 -1.49
N VAL A 298 -14.58 17.27 -0.49
CA VAL A 298 -14.34 17.69 0.91
C VAL A 298 -14.06 16.54 1.88
N ASP A 299 -14.27 15.30 1.50
CA ASP A 299 -14.15 14.19 2.44
C ASP A 299 -13.23 13.09 1.90
N ILE A 300 -11.97 13.22 2.26
CA ILE A 300 -10.93 12.21 1.94
C ILE A 300 -11.32 10.82 2.46
N ASN A 301 -11.98 10.73 3.61
CA ASN A 301 -12.41 9.45 4.17
C ASN A 301 -13.53 8.78 3.37
N ASN A 302 -14.27 9.53 2.56
CA ASN A 302 -15.26 8.98 1.64
C ASN A 302 -14.71 8.72 0.23
N THR A 303 -13.50 9.14 -0.06
CA THR A 303 -12.87 8.90 -1.37
C THR A 303 -12.45 7.44 -1.49
N TYR A 304 -12.18 6.77 -0.39
CA TYR A 304 -11.77 5.38 -0.32
C TYR A 304 -12.74 4.61 0.59
N GLY A 305 -13.82 4.12 -0.02
CA GLY A 305 -14.75 3.23 0.67
C GLY A 305 -14.15 1.84 0.85
N VAL A 306 -14.30 1.30 2.02
CA VAL A 306 -14.01 -0.10 2.34
C VAL A 306 -15.24 -0.96 2.09
#